data_2296de744da7884a5e40888dc4275a77
#
_entry.id   2296de744da7884a5e40888dc4275a77
#
_cell.length_a   1.000
_cell.length_b   1.000
_cell.length_c   1.000
_cell.angle_alpha   90.00
_cell.angle_beta   90.00
_cell.angle_gamma   90.00
#
_symmetry.space_group_name_H-M   'P 1'
#
loop_
_entity.id
_entity.type
_entity.pdbx_description
1 polymer ?
#
loop_
_entity_poly.entity_id
_entity_poly.type
_entity_poly.pdbx_seq_one_letter_code
_entity_poly.pdbx_strand_id
1 'polypeptide(L)'
;MNNLFLLLLTGFISTIATYIDKHLINKGISRKDYFYYMCLSMIPFSLLTIIINYFTIGLKFKIDILPILLLLLAMFVRYFKQLAVAGIGKYLDPFENLAYLSTGIIFAYIIDVIIGTKKFTTMNLLSIVLTITGVFLLADIKLKNKTLQKDIIVKIIGELSLGYIAYYILKYWSNAIYILLSNLFLTLIFCKNYSISSYKKNNQIIKWVFIQQTFGYLYIYLYNYLSSFSVTTSSYVKPVTIIFAFIFAFFFKEQKRKPKIKDFLAIILIVIGIVLINR
;
A
#
# COMPACT_ATOMS: atom_id res chain seq x y z
N MET A 1 -6.17 -16.77 11.82
CA MET A 1 -7.05 -15.61 11.57
C MET A 1 -7.52 -15.67 10.13
N ASN A 2 -8.80 -15.43 9.85
CA ASN A 2 -9.34 -15.59 8.49
C ASN A 2 -8.71 -14.53 7.56
N ASN A 3 -8.12 -14.93 6.43
CA ASN A 3 -7.48 -14.04 5.46
C ASN A 3 -8.41 -12.91 4.98
N LEU A 4 -9.71 -13.19 4.90
CA LEU A 4 -10.71 -12.21 4.54
C LEU A 4 -10.80 -11.08 5.58
N PHE A 5 -10.80 -11.41 6.88
CA PHE A 5 -10.82 -10.39 7.94
C PHE A 5 -9.57 -9.50 7.89
N LEU A 6 -8.40 -10.11 7.72
CA LEU A 6 -7.14 -9.36 7.57
C LEU A 6 -7.16 -8.43 6.36
N LEU A 7 -7.69 -8.90 5.25
CA LEU A 7 -7.81 -8.13 4.01
C LEU A 7 -8.73 -6.90 4.21
N LEU A 8 -9.89 -7.10 4.84
CA LEU A 8 -10.82 -6.01 5.15
C LEU A 8 -10.20 -5.00 6.13
N LEU A 9 -9.56 -5.47 7.20
CA LEU A 9 -8.89 -4.61 8.16
C LEU A 9 -7.77 -3.79 7.49
N THR A 10 -6.96 -4.43 6.66
CA THR A 10 -5.87 -3.76 5.93
C THR A 10 -6.39 -2.69 4.98
N GLY A 11 -7.48 -2.97 4.26
CA GLY A 11 -8.14 -2.01 3.38
C GLY A 11 -8.73 -0.82 4.13
N PHE A 12 -9.38 -1.06 5.27
CA PHE A 12 -9.92 -0.02 6.14
C PHE A 12 -8.81 0.92 6.65
N ILE A 13 -7.71 0.35 7.20
CA ILE A 13 -6.55 1.12 7.67
C ILE A 13 -5.91 1.90 6.51
N SER A 14 -5.76 1.28 5.34
CA SER A 14 -5.26 1.93 4.13
C SER A 14 -6.10 3.14 3.73
N THR A 15 -7.42 3.04 3.88
CA THR A 15 -8.33 4.15 3.59
C THR A 15 -8.08 5.33 4.51
N ILE A 16 -8.01 5.11 5.83
CA ILE A 16 -7.71 6.18 6.80
C ILE A 16 -6.38 6.84 6.46
N ALA A 17 -5.32 6.05 6.23
CA ALA A 17 -4.01 6.57 5.86
C ALA A 17 -4.07 7.44 4.59
N THR A 18 -4.80 7.01 3.56
CA THR A 18 -4.96 7.73 2.29
C THR A 18 -5.68 9.08 2.47
N TYR A 19 -6.72 9.14 3.32
CA TYR A 19 -7.42 10.39 3.61
C TYR A 19 -6.53 11.40 4.34
N ILE A 20 -5.74 10.95 5.32
CA ILE A 20 -4.79 11.82 6.02
C ILE A 20 -3.68 12.28 5.06
N ASP A 21 -3.18 11.40 4.18
CA ASP A 21 -2.18 11.75 3.15
C ASP A 21 -2.68 12.88 2.24
N LYS A 22 -3.91 12.79 1.76
CA LYS A 22 -4.53 13.84 0.93
C LYS A 22 -4.54 15.19 1.64
N HIS A 23 -4.88 15.19 2.93
CA HIS A 23 -4.88 16.39 3.75
C HIS A 23 -3.48 16.99 3.91
N LEU A 24 -2.45 16.15 4.12
CA LEU A 24 -1.05 16.57 4.27
C LEU A 24 -0.46 17.15 2.97
N ILE A 25 -0.73 16.50 1.82
CA ILE A 25 -0.26 16.97 0.52
C ILE A 25 -0.82 18.37 0.21
N ASN A 26 -2.06 18.62 0.57
CA ASN A 26 -2.71 19.93 0.39
C ASN A 26 -2.11 21.04 1.27
N LYS A 27 -1.39 20.70 2.35
CA LYS A 27 -0.68 21.67 3.22
C LYS A 27 0.68 22.13 2.70
N GLY A 28 1.12 21.65 1.54
CA GLY A 28 2.30 22.16 0.85
C GLY A 28 3.66 21.69 1.39
N ILE A 29 3.70 20.56 2.13
CA ILE A 29 4.99 19.96 2.52
C ILE A 29 5.80 19.55 1.28
N SER A 30 7.12 19.76 1.29
CA SER A 30 7.95 19.27 0.20
C SER A 30 7.95 17.73 0.19
N ARG A 31 8.03 17.14 -1.00
CA ARG A 31 7.99 15.67 -1.15
C ARG A 31 9.17 14.97 -0.48
N LYS A 32 10.35 15.59 -0.52
CA LYS A 32 11.56 15.06 0.11
C LYS A 32 11.42 15.07 1.62
N ASP A 33 10.92 16.18 2.19
CA ASP A 33 10.67 16.30 3.62
C ASP A 33 9.59 15.33 4.09
N TYR A 34 8.50 15.21 3.34
CA TYR A 34 7.42 14.26 3.64
C TYR A 34 7.96 12.82 3.68
N PHE A 35 8.75 12.41 2.68
CA PHE A 35 9.31 11.07 2.62
C PHE A 35 10.29 10.79 3.77
N TYR A 36 11.14 11.77 4.09
CA TYR A 36 12.05 11.69 5.23
C TYR A 36 11.30 11.49 6.55
N TYR A 37 10.31 12.34 6.84
CA TYR A 37 9.53 12.24 8.08
C TYR A 37 8.67 10.97 8.12
N MET A 38 8.19 10.50 6.99
CA MET A 38 7.48 9.23 6.86
C MET A 38 8.38 8.05 7.28
N CYS A 39 9.60 7.98 6.76
CA CYS A 39 10.54 6.92 7.12
C CYS A 39 10.96 7.02 8.60
N LEU A 40 11.27 8.22 9.07
CA LEU A 40 11.67 8.48 10.44
C LEU A 40 10.59 8.08 11.45
N SER A 41 9.33 8.42 11.19
CA SER A 41 8.22 8.13 12.09
C SER A 41 7.82 6.65 12.14
N MET A 42 8.22 5.83 11.16
CA MET A 42 8.01 4.37 11.22
C MET A 42 8.99 3.64 12.14
N ILE A 43 10.13 4.25 12.46
CA ILE A 43 11.17 3.63 13.31
C ILE A 43 10.64 3.29 14.72
N PRO A 44 10.03 4.23 15.48
CA PRO A 44 9.55 3.92 16.82
C PRO A 44 8.46 2.84 16.83
N PHE A 45 7.56 2.82 15.85
CA PHE A 45 6.55 1.76 15.74
C PHE A 45 7.17 0.39 15.46
N SER A 46 8.20 0.35 14.61
CA SER A 46 8.92 -0.90 14.33
C SER A 46 9.66 -1.40 15.55
N LEU A 47 10.33 -0.53 16.32
CA LEU A 47 11.01 -0.88 17.56
C LEU A 47 10.03 -1.42 18.60
N LEU A 48 8.89 -0.75 18.80
CA LEU A 48 7.84 -1.20 19.71
C LEU A 48 7.33 -2.60 19.31
N THR A 49 7.09 -2.82 18.01
CA THR A 49 6.61 -4.12 17.51
C THR A 49 7.69 -5.20 17.67
N ILE A 50 8.98 -4.88 17.52
CA ILE A 50 10.08 -5.83 17.77
C ILE A 50 10.08 -6.25 19.24
N ILE A 51 9.94 -5.29 20.17
CA ILE A 51 9.87 -5.58 21.60
C ILE A 51 8.67 -6.49 21.91
N ILE A 52 7.48 -6.16 21.40
CA ILE A 52 6.29 -6.99 21.58
C ILE A 52 6.50 -8.41 21.02
N ASN A 53 7.01 -8.52 19.79
CA ASN A 53 7.24 -9.80 19.15
C ASN A 53 8.29 -10.64 19.91
N TYR A 54 9.31 -10.01 20.46
CA TYR A 54 10.32 -10.72 21.26
C TYR A 54 9.70 -11.45 22.44
N PHE A 55 8.76 -10.81 23.15
CA PHE A 55 8.11 -11.40 24.31
C PHE A 55 6.90 -12.31 23.98
N THR A 56 6.35 -12.24 22.76
CA THR A 56 5.12 -12.98 22.41
C THR A 56 5.36 -14.16 21.48
N ILE A 57 5.88 -13.90 20.28
CA ILE A 57 6.01 -14.89 19.19
C ILE A 57 7.45 -15.24 18.83
N GLY A 58 8.42 -14.55 19.45
CA GLY A 58 9.83 -14.65 19.11
C GLY A 58 10.22 -13.80 17.91
N LEU A 59 11.53 -13.57 17.74
CA LEU A 59 12.10 -12.83 16.63
C LEU A 59 12.81 -13.78 15.67
N LYS A 60 12.55 -13.58 14.38
CA LYS A 60 13.27 -14.27 13.31
C LYS A 60 14.21 -13.26 12.63
N PHE A 61 15.51 -13.54 12.72
CA PHE A 61 16.54 -12.74 12.05
C PHE A 61 17.70 -13.64 11.66
N LYS A 62 17.80 -13.98 10.38
CA LYS A 62 18.88 -14.77 9.83
C LYS A 62 19.78 -13.90 8.97
N ILE A 63 21.04 -13.80 9.33
CA ILE A 63 22.03 -13.08 8.53
C ILE A 63 22.42 -13.98 7.37
N ASP A 64 22.01 -13.59 6.17
CA ASP A 64 22.29 -14.27 4.91
C ASP A 64 22.42 -13.21 3.80
N ILE A 65 23.09 -13.54 2.72
CA ILE A 65 23.30 -12.60 1.60
C ILE A 65 21.99 -12.24 0.90
N LEU A 66 21.09 -13.22 0.75
CA LEU A 66 19.83 -13.04 0.04
C LEU A 66 18.90 -12.00 0.67
N PRO A 67 18.57 -12.04 1.98
CA PRO A 67 17.74 -11.02 2.59
C PRO A 67 18.38 -9.63 2.59
N ILE A 68 19.72 -9.54 2.62
CA ILE A 68 20.43 -8.24 2.50
C ILE A 68 20.24 -7.67 1.09
N LEU A 69 20.43 -8.49 0.03
CA LEU A 69 20.18 -8.05 -1.35
C LEU A 69 18.72 -7.68 -1.58
N LEU A 70 17.78 -8.43 -1.03
CA LEU A 70 16.36 -8.12 -1.09
C LEU A 70 16.02 -6.80 -0.36
N LEU A 71 16.67 -6.51 0.77
CA LEU A 71 16.53 -5.23 1.45
C LEU A 71 17.01 -4.07 0.58
N LEU A 72 18.19 -4.17 -0.03
CA LEU A 72 18.73 -3.14 -0.91
C LEU A 72 17.80 -2.92 -2.13
N LEU A 73 17.31 -4.00 -2.72
CA LEU A 73 16.32 -3.92 -3.80
C LEU A 73 15.03 -3.25 -3.34
N ALA A 74 14.53 -3.58 -2.15
CA ALA A 74 13.34 -2.94 -1.58
C ALA A 74 13.51 -1.43 -1.42
N MET A 75 14.67 -0.99 -0.95
CA MET A 75 14.98 0.44 -0.80
C MET A 75 15.00 1.16 -2.15
N PHE A 76 15.63 0.57 -3.15
CA PHE A 76 15.65 1.08 -4.51
C PHE A 76 14.24 1.20 -5.10
N VAL A 77 13.45 0.13 -5.01
CA VAL A 77 12.06 0.11 -5.51
C VAL A 77 11.20 1.14 -4.76
N ARG A 78 11.33 1.26 -3.44
CA ARG A 78 10.59 2.25 -2.64
C ARG A 78 10.92 3.67 -3.05
N TYR A 79 12.18 3.97 -3.35
CA TYR A 79 12.60 5.29 -3.83
C TYR A 79 11.89 5.66 -5.15
N PHE A 80 11.99 4.82 -6.17
CA PHE A 80 11.36 5.09 -7.47
C PHE A 80 9.83 5.10 -7.40
N LYS A 81 9.24 4.18 -6.63
CA LYS A 81 7.79 4.20 -6.37
C LYS A 81 7.34 5.53 -5.77
N GLN A 82 8.09 6.05 -4.80
CA GLN A 82 7.75 7.32 -4.15
C GLN A 82 7.85 8.53 -5.10
N LEU A 83 8.80 8.53 -6.02
CA LEU A 83 8.88 9.55 -7.06
C LEU A 83 7.63 9.52 -7.96
N ALA A 84 7.18 8.33 -8.36
CA ALA A 84 5.97 8.14 -9.16
C ALA A 84 4.70 8.57 -8.40
N VAL A 85 4.54 8.18 -7.13
CA VAL A 85 3.42 8.61 -6.27
C VAL A 85 3.27 10.11 -6.25
N ALA A 86 4.39 10.79 -6.20
CA ALA A 86 4.42 12.24 -6.19
C ALA A 86 3.93 12.88 -7.50
N GLY A 87 4.14 12.24 -8.66
CA GLY A 87 3.57 12.64 -9.96
C GLY A 87 2.06 12.41 -10.01
N ILE A 88 1.64 11.23 -9.60
CA ILE A 88 0.24 10.79 -9.66
C ILE A 88 -0.68 11.68 -8.81
N GLY A 89 -0.30 11.99 -7.57
CA GLY A 89 -1.14 12.73 -6.62
C GLY A 89 -1.51 14.15 -7.06
N LYS A 90 -0.83 14.69 -8.09
CA LYS A 90 -1.19 15.99 -8.67
C LYS A 90 -2.34 15.92 -9.68
N TYR A 91 -2.54 14.77 -10.31
CA TYR A 91 -3.39 14.63 -11.51
C TYR A 91 -4.55 13.68 -11.34
N LEU A 92 -4.46 12.72 -10.40
CA LEU A 92 -5.50 11.72 -10.18
C LEU A 92 -6.24 11.93 -8.87
N ASP A 93 -7.55 11.66 -8.93
CA ASP A 93 -8.35 11.44 -7.72
C ASP A 93 -7.88 10.14 -7.02
N PRO A 94 -7.95 10.05 -5.68
CA PRO A 94 -7.66 8.83 -4.94
C PRO A 94 -8.36 7.59 -5.48
N PHE A 95 -9.62 7.71 -5.93
CA PHE A 95 -10.38 6.60 -6.52
C PHE A 95 -9.77 6.11 -7.82
N GLU A 96 -9.46 7.02 -8.75
CA GLU A 96 -8.82 6.67 -10.04
C GLU A 96 -7.46 6.00 -9.80
N ASN A 97 -6.67 6.54 -8.88
CA ASN A 97 -5.38 5.96 -8.52
C ASN A 97 -5.51 4.52 -7.97
N LEU A 98 -6.44 4.28 -7.05
CA LEU A 98 -6.69 2.95 -6.50
C LEU A 98 -7.19 1.97 -7.55
N ALA A 99 -8.00 2.44 -8.50
CA ALA A 99 -8.51 1.62 -9.58
C ALA A 99 -7.38 1.15 -10.51
N TYR A 100 -6.49 2.05 -10.91
CA TYR A 100 -5.31 1.64 -11.69
C TYR A 100 -4.42 0.66 -10.94
N LEU A 101 -4.19 0.88 -9.65
CA LEU A 101 -3.39 -0.04 -8.84
C LEU A 101 -4.02 -1.43 -8.70
N SER A 102 -5.35 -1.50 -8.74
CA SER A 102 -6.08 -2.78 -8.70
C SER A 102 -5.80 -3.66 -9.92
N THR A 103 -5.41 -3.09 -11.08
CA THR A 103 -5.00 -3.88 -12.24
C THR A 103 -3.76 -4.72 -11.97
N GLY A 104 -2.96 -4.35 -10.98
CA GLY A 104 -1.82 -5.14 -10.52
C GLY A 104 -2.19 -6.56 -10.06
N ILE A 105 -3.46 -6.82 -9.70
CA ILE A 105 -3.94 -8.16 -9.33
C ILE A 105 -3.72 -9.17 -10.47
N ILE A 106 -3.90 -8.76 -11.73
CA ILE A 106 -3.69 -9.64 -12.89
C ILE A 106 -2.25 -10.14 -12.90
N PHE A 107 -1.30 -9.21 -12.81
CA PHE A 107 0.12 -9.54 -12.84
C PHE A 107 0.54 -10.34 -11.60
N ALA A 108 0.04 -9.97 -10.43
CA ALA A 108 0.26 -10.74 -9.20
C ALA A 108 -0.21 -12.18 -9.35
N TYR A 109 -1.41 -12.41 -9.89
CA TYR A 109 -1.95 -13.75 -10.08
C TYR A 109 -1.13 -14.58 -11.05
N ILE A 110 -0.74 -14.01 -12.20
CA ILE A 110 0.11 -14.69 -13.18
C ILE A 110 1.44 -15.12 -12.54
N ILE A 111 2.10 -14.22 -11.82
CA ILE A 111 3.37 -14.52 -11.17
C ILE A 111 3.18 -15.55 -10.04
N ASP A 112 2.13 -15.42 -9.22
CA ASP A 112 1.83 -16.36 -8.14
C ASP A 112 1.55 -17.78 -8.68
N VAL A 113 0.92 -17.91 -9.84
CA VAL A 113 0.73 -19.21 -10.52
C VAL A 113 2.08 -19.77 -10.99
N ILE A 114 2.93 -18.93 -11.58
CA ILE A 114 4.27 -19.36 -12.05
C ILE A 114 5.15 -19.80 -10.88
N ILE A 115 5.12 -19.09 -9.74
CA ILE A 115 5.89 -19.42 -8.53
C ILE A 115 5.28 -20.62 -7.77
N GLY A 116 4.02 -20.99 -8.06
CA GLY A 116 3.31 -22.08 -7.39
C GLY A 116 2.65 -21.70 -6.06
N THR A 117 2.53 -20.41 -5.74
CA THR A 117 1.82 -19.94 -4.53
C THR A 117 0.29 -19.93 -4.69
N LYS A 118 -0.19 -19.90 -5.93
CA LYS A 118 -1.60 -20.03 -6.29
C LYS A 118 -1.77 -21.05 -7.41
N LYS A 119 -2.89 -21.80 -7.36
CA LYS A 119 -3.29 -22.67 -8.47
C LYS A 119 -4.06 -21.89 -9.52
N PHE A 120 -3.83 -22.22 -10.79
CA PHE A 120 -4.67 -21.70 -11.87
C PHE A 120 -6.06 -22.34 -11.79
N THR A 121 -7.07 -21.54 -11.54
CA THR A 121 -8.48 -22.00 -11.47
C THR A 121 -9.40 -20.98 -12.13
N THR A 122 -10.49 -21.48 -12.73
CA THR A 122 -11.53 -20.62 -13.34
C THR A 122 -12.15 -19.67 -12.31
N MET A 123 -12.29 -20.13 -11.06
CA MET A 123 -12.83 -19.30 -9.97
C MET A 123 -11.93 -18.11 -9.65
N ASN A 124 -10.61 -18.29 -9.63
CA ASN A 124 -9.66 -17.20 -9.41
C ASN A 124 -9.70 -16.20 -10.58
N LEU A 125 -9.80 -16.67 -11.82
CA LEU A 125 -9.95 -15.78 -12.97
C LEU A 125 -11.25 -14.98 -12.91
N LEU A 126 -12.38 -15.65 -12.61
CA LEU A 126 -13.68 -15.00 -12.44
C LEU A 126 -13.62 -13.94 -11.33
N SER A 127 -12.99 -14.27 -10.20
CA SER A 127 -12.74 -13.32 -9.09
C SER A 127 -12.04 -12.06 -9.58
N ILE A 128 -10.96 -12.20 -10.35
CA ILE A 128 -10.15 -11.08 -10.86
C ILE A 128 -10.99 -10.22 -11.81
N VAL A 129 -11.69 -10.86 -12.76
CA VAL A 129 -12.53 -10.15 -13.74
C VAL A 129 -13.63 -9.35 -13.05
N LEU A 130 -14.37 -9.97 -12.12
CA LEU A 130 -15.43 -9.29 -11.37
C LEU A 130 -14.89 -8.12 -10.55
N THR A 131 -13.78 -8.34 -9.85
CA THR A 131 -13.17 -7.28 -9.02
C THR A 131 -12.74 -6.10 -9.87
N ILE A 132 -12.01 -6.34 -10.96
CA ILE A 132 -11.50 -5.27 -11.82
C ILE A 132 -12.65 -4.53 -12.49
N THR A 133 -13.63 -5.24 -13.03
CA THR A 133 -14.83 -4.63 -13.63
C THR A 133 -15.54 -3.74 -12.62
N GLY A 134 -15.78 -4.21 -11.41
CA GLY A 134 -16.40 -3.41 -10.34
C GLY A 134 -15.57 -2.17 -9.98
N VAL A 135 -14.26 -2.31 -9.85
CA VAL A 135 -13.36 -1.18 -9.55
C VAL A 135 -13.41 -0.11 -10.64
N PHE A 136 -13.36 -0.50 -11.91
CA PHE A 136 -13.43 0.44 -13.03
C PHE A 136 -14.80 1.13 -13.16
N LEU A 137 -15.88 0.40 -12.89
CA LEU A 137 -17.23 0.99 -12.84
C LEU A 137 -17.38 2.03 -11.74
N LEU A 138 -16.75 1.80 -10.58
CA LEU A 138 -16.84 2.70 -9.42
C LEU A 138 -15.99 3.96 -9.61
N ALA A 139 -14.82 3.84 -10.22
CA ALA A 139 -13.84 4.93 -10.33
C ALA A 139 -14.12 5.93 -11.47
N ASP A 140 -15.00 5.61 -12.42
CA ASP A 140 -15.37 6.49 -13.58
C ASP A 140 -14.15 7.06 -14.34
N ILE A 141 -13.23 6.16 -14.73
CA ILE A 141 -11.87 6.50 -15.17
C ILE A 141 -11.83 7.23 -16.52
N LYS A 142 -11.04 8.30 -16.60
CA LYS A 142 -10.70 9.04 -17.83
C LYS A 142 -9.19 9.17 -18.00
N LEU A 143 -8.60 8.33 -18.83
CA LEU A 143 -7.15 8.40 -19.17
C LEU A 143 -6.86 9.67 -19.98
N LYS A 144 -6.13 10.62 -19.41
CA LYS A 144 -5.89 11.94 -20.02
C LYS A 144 -4.45 12.24 -20.43
N ASN A 145 -3.39 11.51 -19.97
CA ASN A 145 -2.01 11.96 -20.19
C ASN A 145 -0.99 10.81 -20.23
N LYS A 146 -0.05 10.82 -21.21
CA LYS A 146 1.03 9.81 -21.36
C LYS A 146 2.03 9.77 -20.20
N THR A 147 2.40 10.94 -19.65
CA THR A 147 3.34 11.02 -18.50
C THR A 147 2.74 10.37 -17.27
N LEU A 148 1.44 10.57 -17.04
CA LEU A 148 0.69 9.96 -15.96
C LEU A 148 0.65 8.43 -16.09
N GLN A 149 0.53 7.90 -17.31
CA GLN A 149 0.55 6.45 -17.58
C GLN A 149 1.87 5.82 -17.13
N LYS A 150 3.02 6.48 -17.40
CA LYS A 150 4.33 6.02 -16.98
C LYS A 150 4.42 5.92 -15.44
N ASP A 151 3.99 6.95 -14.75
CA ASP A 151 4.02 6.99 -13.28
C ASP A 151 3.11 5.91 -12.66
N ILE A 152 1.94 5.66 -13.25
CA ILE A 152 1.04 4.57 -12.84
C ILE A 152 1.71 3.20 -13.01
N ILE A 153 2.33 2.94 -14.16
CA ILE A 153 3.04 1.68 -14.44
C ILE A 153 4.18 1.48 -13.43
N VAL A 154 5.00 2.50 -13.21
CA VAL A 154 6.10 2.44 -12.23
C VAL A 154 5.58 2.15 -10.83
N LYS A 155 4.44 2.74 -10.47
CA LYS A 155 3.81 2.49 -9.16
C LYS A 155 3.27 1.07 -9.05
N ILE A 156 2.59 0.54 -10.07
CA ILE A 156 2.09 -0.85 -10.09
C ILE A 156 3.26 -1.84 -9.97
N ILE A 157 4.29 -1.68 -10.80
CA ILE A 157 5.48 -2.52 -10.75
C ILE A 157 6.15 -2.42 -9.36
N GLY A 158 6.26 -1.21 -8.82
CA GLY A 158 6.83 -0.99 -7.49
C GLY A 158 6.04 -1.67 -6.36
N GLU A 159 4.70 -1.60 -6.40
CA GLU A 159 3.85 -2.28 -5.40
C GLU A 159 4.00 -3.81 -5.49
N LEU A 160 3.98 -4.37 -6.71
CA LEU A 160 4.18 -5.80 -6.93
C LEU A 160 5.56 -6.27 -6.49
N SER A 161 6.61 -5.56 -6.89
CA SER A 161 7.99 -5.89 -6.51
C SER A 161 8.16 -5.88 -4.99
N LEU A 162 7.62 -4.89 -4.29
CA LEU A 162 7.67 -4.83 -2.82
C LEU A 162 6.87 -5.98 -2.19
N GLY A 163 5.74 -6.38 -2.76
CA GLY A 163 4.99 -7.55 -2.32
C GLY A 163 5.81 -8.85 -2.43
N TYR A 164 6.49 -9.09 -3.56
CA TYR A 164 7.35 -10.26 -3.74
C TYR A 164 8.62 -10.20 -2.88
N ILE A 165 9.23 -9.04 -2.73
CA ILE A 165 10.35 -8.86 -1.79
C ILE A 165 9.89 -9.21 -0.37
N ALA A 166 8.73 -8.74 0.07
CA ALA A 166 8.17 -9.09 1.38
C ALA A 166 7.92 -10.61 1.47
N TYR A 167 7.33 -11.24 0.44
CA TYR A 167 7.12 -12.69 0.39
C TYR A 167 8.41 -13.49 0.65
N TYR A 168 9.53 -13.09 0.04
CA TYR A 168 10.79 -13.80 0.20
C TYR A 168 11.54 -13.41 1.48
N ILE A 169 11.62 -12.11 1.83
CA ILE A 169 12.41 -11.65 2.97
C ILE A 169 11.81 -12.10 4.31
N LEU A 170 10.48 -12.23 4.40
CA LEU A 170 9.81 -12.71 5.61
C LEU A 170 10.04 -14.19 5.92
N LYS A 171 10.64 -14.95 4.98
CA LYS A 171 11.14 -16.29 5.25
C LYS A 171 12.38 -16.25 6.16
N TYR A 172 13.13 -15.15 6.15
CA TYR A 172 14.40 -14.97 6.87
C TYR A 172 14.27 -14.02 8.06
N TRP A 173 13.46 -12.98 7.94
CA TRP A 173 13.33 -11.90 8.94
C TRP A 173 11.89 -11.71 9.39
N SER A 174 11.73 -11.36 10.67
CA SER A 174 10.43 -10.86 11.17
C SER A 174 10.04 -9.57 10.45
N ASN A 175 8.75 -9.39 10.21
CA ASN A 175 8.21 -8.25 9.46
C ASN A 175 8.63 -6.89 10.06
N ALA A 176 8.61 -6.78 11.41
CA ALA A 176 9.02 -5.55 12.09
C ALA A 176 10.50 -5.22 11.86
N ILE A 177 11.39 -6.23 11.82
CA ILE A 177 12.83 -6.04 11.52
C ILE A 177 13.00 -5.55 10.08
N TYR A 178 12.32 -6.17 9.11
CA TYR A 178 12.35 -5.73 7.72
C TYR A 178 11.90 -4.28 7.56
N ILE A 179 10.78 -3.90 8.21
CA ILE A 179 10.28 -2.52 8.17
C ILE A 179 11.26 -1.57 8.85
N LEU A 180 11.82 -1.94 10.03
CA LEU A 180 12.80 -1.14 10.74
C LEU A 180 14.03 -0.86 9.87
N LEU A 181 14.69 -1.90 9.38
CA LEU A 181 15.94 -1.75 8.62
C LEU A 181 15.70 -0.93 7.34
N SER A 182 14.64 -1.21 6.60
CA SER A 182 14.35 -0.46 5.38
C SER A 182 14.09 1.03 5.64
N ASN A 183 13.43 1.39 6.75
CA ASN A 183 13.18 2.79 7.10
C ASN A 183 14.41 3.48 7.72
N LEU A 184 15.20 2.78 8.51
CA LEU A 184 16.48 3.30 9.04
C LEU A 184 17.42 3.71 7.90
N PHE A 185 17.67 2.80 6.94
CA PHE A 185 18.56 3.10 5.83
C PHE A 185 18.03 4.23 4.94
N LEU A 186 16.73 4.25 4.64
CA LEU A 186 16.13 5.34 3.87
C LEU A 186 16.22 6.67 4.62
N THR A 187 15.99 6.67 5.93
CA THR A 187 16.15 7.88 6.76
C THR A 187 17.59 8.39 6.71
N LEU A 188 18.59 7.52 6.83
CA LEU A 188 20.00 7.89 6.73
C LEU A 188 20.37 8.47 5.35
N ILE A 189 19.87 7.87 4.25
CA ILE A 189 20.12 8.37 2.90
C ILE A 189 19.53 9.78 2.73
N PHE A 190 18.33 10.02 3.25
CA PHE A 190 17.62 11.29 3.08
C PHE A 190 17.96 12.33 4.14
N CYS A 191 18.69 12.00 5.22
CA CYS A 191 19.05 12.95 6.29
C CYS A 191 19.91 14.13 5.78
N LYS A 192 20.68 13.97 4.69
CA LYS A 192 21.46 15.03 4.06
C LYS A 192 20.61 16.20 3.55
N ASN A 193 19.32 15.96 3.28
CA ASN A 193 18.39 16.99 2.80
C ASN A 193 17.63 17.68 3.93
N TYR A 194 17.86 17.26 5.19
CA TYR A 194 17.19 17.79 6.35
C TYR A 194 17.88 19.05 6.89
N SER A 195 17.10 20.07 7.18
CA SER A 195 17.55 21.25 7.90
C SER A 195 16.68 21.52 9.14
N ILE A 196 17.30 21.98 10.24
CA ILE A 196 16.57 22.37 11.46
C ILE A 196 15.55 23.49 11.17
N SER A 197 15.83 24.35 10.20
CA SER A 197 14.91 25.40 9.75
C SER A 197 13.65 24.81 9.10
N SER A 198 13.78 23.75 8.31
CA SER A 198 12.65 23.02 7.74
C SER A 198 11.77 22.38 8.83
N TYR A 199 12.38 21.82 9.88
CA TYR A 199 11.66 21.28 11.03
C TYR A 199 10.82 22.35 11.75
N LYS A 200 11.41 23.49 12.08
CA LYS A 200 10.70 24.60 12.76
C LYS A 200 9.52 25.13 11.94
N LYS A 201 9.71 25.25 10.63
CA LYS A 201 8.66 25.69 9.68
C LYS A 201 7.51 24.70 9.58
N ASN A 202 7.76 23.39 9.68
CA ASN A 202 6.83 22.32 9.40
C ASN A 202 6.32 21.57 10.63
N ASN A 203 6.56 22.04 11.85
CA ASN A 203 6.28 21.31 13.10
C ASN A 203 4.86 20.76 13.21
N GLN A 204 3.84 21.56 12.86
CA GLN A 204 2.45 21.09 12.87
C GLN A 204 2.20 19.98 11.83
N ILE A 205 2.80 20.09 10.64
CA ILE A 205 2.68 19.10 9.59
C ILE A 205 3.34 17.79 10.00
N ILE A 206 4.48 17.86 10.68
CA ILE A 206 5.20 16.69 11.17
C ILE A 206 4.37 15.89 12.17
N LYS A 207 3.63 16.55 13.08
CA LYS A 207 2.68 15.87 13.98
C LYS A 207 1.64 15.06 13.21
N TRP A 208 1.09 15.64 12.15
CA TRP A 208 0.13 14.94 11.29
C TRP A 208 0.77 13.79 10.51
N VAL A 209 2.03 13.92 10.08
CA VAL A 209 2.78 12.80 9.47
C VAL A 209 2.94 11.66 10.47
N PHE A 210 3.24 11.94 11.74
CA PHE A 210 3.31 10.90 12.77
C PHE A 210 1.98 10.18 12.98
N ILE A 211 0.87 10.92 13.07
CA ILE A 211 -0.48 10.33 13.18
C ILE A 211 -0.79 9.47 11.96
N GLN A 212 -0.51 9.98 10.77
CA GLN A 212 -0.71 9.24 9.52
C GLN A 212 0.12 7.95 9.51
N GLN A 213 1.37 8.00 9.99
CA GLN A 213 2.27 6.84 9.99
C GLN A 213 1.90 5.78 11.02
N THR A 214 1.08 6.08 12.02
CA THR A 214 0.46 5.04 12.85
C THR A 214 -0.37 4.09 11.98
N PHE A 215 -1.24 4.64 11.14
CA PHE A 215 -2.03 3.87 10.19
C PHE A 215 -1.17 3.32 9.04
N GLY A 216 -0.20 4.10 8.55
CA GLY A 216 0.73 3.70 7.51
C GLY A 216 1.59 2.51 7.91
N TYR A 217 2.09 2.47 9.14
CA TYR A 217 2.84 1.34 9.69
C TYR A 217 1.98 0.08 9.78
N LEU A 218 0.79 0.20 10.39
CA LEU A 218 -0.15 -0.92 10.50
C LEU A 218 -0.54 -1.45 9.12
N TYR A 219 -0.80 -0.57 8.16
CA TYR A 219 -1.08 -0.96 6.78
C TYR A 219 0.08 -1.75 6.17
N ILE A 220 1.32 -1.24 6.24
CA ILE A 220 2.49 -1.92 5.66
C ILE A 220 2.74 -3.26 6.37
N TYR A 221 2.59 -3.29 7.70
CA TYR A 221 2.77 -4.51 8.48
C TYR A 221 1.79 -5.60 8.06
N LEU A 222 0.50 -5.27 7.97
CA LEU A 222 -0.54 -6.20 7.56
C LEU A 222 -0.44 -6.57 6.06
N TYR A 223 -0.10 -5.62 5.21
CA TYR A 223 0.10 -5.85 3.78
C TYR A 223 1.24 -6.83 3.52
N ASN A 224 2.39 -6.64 4.17
CA ASN A 224 3.53 -7.56 4.09
C ASN A 224 3.16 -8.95 4.61
N TYR A 225 2.39 -9.01 5.70
CA TYR A 225 1.92 -10.28 6.24
C TYR A 225 0.99 -11.00 5.26
N LEU A 226 0.06 -10.31 4.63
CA LEU A 226 -0.77 -10.88 3.55
C LEU A 226 0.09 -11.32 2.35
N SER A 227 1.10 -10.53 1.98
CA SER A 227 2.03 -10.87 0.89
C SER A 227 2.85 -12.12 1.18
N SER A 228 3.12 -12.44 2.45
CA SER A 228 3.85 -13.65 2.83
C SER A 228 3.09 -14.95 2.51
N PHE A 229 1.77 -14.88 2.31
CA PHE A 229 0.97 -16.01 1.82
C PHE A 229 0.87 -16.01 0.30
N SER A 230 0.54 -14.85 -0.29
CA SER A 230 0.38 -14.67 -1.73
C SER A 230 0.29 -13.18 -2.05
N VAL A 231 1.05 -12.74 -3.06
CA VAL A 231 1.00 -11.34 -3.51
C VAL A 231 -0.33 -11.03 -4.19
N THR A 232 -0.96 -12.00 -4.83
CA THR A 232 -2.35 -11.87 -5.31
C THR A 232 -3.28 -11.49 -4.16
N THR A 233 -3.23 -12.20 -3.04
CA THR A 233 -4.10 -11.91 -1.88
C THR A 233 -3.88 -10.50 -1.34
N SER A 234 -2.63 -10.07 -1.16
CA SER A 234 -2.34 -8.69 -0.70
C SER A 234 -2.76 -7.62 -1.72
N SER A 235 -2.74 -7.92 -3.01
CA SER A 235 -3.16 -6.99 -4.07
C SER A 235 -4.67 -6.66 -4.01
N TYR A 236 -5.50 -7.55 -3.44
CA TYR A 236 -6.93 -7.28 -3.20
C TYR A 236 -7.19 -6.21 -2.13
N VAL A 237 -6.18 -5.80 -1.36
CA VAL A 237 -6.30 -4.66 -0.45
C VAL A 237 -6.73 -3.39 -1.18
N LYS A 238 -6.30 -3.17 -2.44
CA LYS A 238 -6.65 -1.96 -3.19
C LYS A 238 -8.15 -1.88 -3.54
N PRO A 239 -8.79 -2.93 -4.09
CA PRO A 239 -10.25 -2.98 -4.23
C PRO A 239 -11.01 -2.80 -2.92
N VAL A 240 -10.53 -3.37 -1.81
CA VAL A 240 -11.15 -3.17 -0.49
C VAL A 240 -11.02 -1.72 -0.06
N THR A 241 -9.84 -1.11 -0.24
CA THR A 241 -9.61 0.31 0.08
C THR A 241 -10.57 1.21 -0.70
N ILE A 242 -10.85 0.90 -1.99
CA ILE A 242 -11.76 1.73 -2.80
C ILE A 242 -13.21 1.65 -2.30
N ILE A 243 -13.66 0.50 -1.80
CA ILE A 243 -14.99 0.36 -1.17
C ILE A 243 -15.08 1.25 0.08
N PHE A 244 -14.11 1.14 0.99
CA PHE A 244 -14.11 1.97 2.19
C PHE A 244 -13.95 3.46 1.87
N ALA A 245 -13.14 3.81 0.87
CA ALA A 245 -13.00 5.18 0.42
C ALA A 245 -14.34 5.74 -0.13
N PHE A 246 -15.11 4.91 -0.86
CA PHE A 246 -16.45 5.30 -1.32
C PHE A 246 -17.39 5.54 -0.13
N ILE A 247 -17.41 4.64 0.85
CA ILE A 247 -18.22 4.76 2.07
C ILE A 247 -17.83 6.04 2.84
N PHE A 248 -16.53 6.28 3.03
CA PHE A 248 -16.04 7.47 3.74
C PHE A 248 -16.39 8.77 3.01
N ALA A 249 -16.23 8.80 1.69
CA ALA A 249 -16.60 9.97 0.89
C ALA A 249 -18.08 10.30 1.00
N PHE A 250 -18.94 9.29 1.16
CA PHE A 250 -20.37 9.48 1.41
C PHE A 250 -20.62 10.10 2.79
N PHE A 251 -20.02 9.56 3.86
CA PHE A 251 -20.22 10.06 5.22
C PHE A 251 -19.64 11.47 5.43
N PHE A 252 -18.47 11.76 4.86
CA PHE A 252 -17.82 13.06 5.00
C PHE A 252 -18.27 14.10 3.96
N LYS A 253 -19.30 13.79 3.17
CA LYS A 253 -19.87 14.68 2.13
C LYS A 253 -18.81 15.19 1.12
N GLU A 254 -17.71 14.47 0.95
CA GLU A 254 -16.68 14.83 -0.03
C GLU A 254 -17.05 14.41 -1.46
N GLN A 255 -18.10 13.64 -1.64
CA GLN A 255 -18.59 13.26 -2.97
C GLN A 255 -19.24 14.45 -3.67
N LYS A 256 -18.70 14.77 -4.85
CA LYS A 256 -19.27 15.80 -5.74
C LYS A 256 -20.56 15.36 -6.43
N ARG A 257 -20.92 14.07 -6.36
CA ARG A 257 -22.13 13.50 -7.00
C ARG A 257 -22.87 12.53 -6.06
N LYS A 258 -24.19 12.48 -6.23
CA LYS A 258 -25.01 11.46 -5.53
C LYS A 258 -24.64 10.05 -6.03
N PRO A 259 -24.65 9.02 -5.13
CA PRO A 259 -24.48 7.63 -5.53
C PRO A 259 -25.51 7.23 -6.59
N LYS A 260 -25.07 6.48 -7.59
CA LYS A 260 -25.92 5.93 -8.65
C LYS A 260 -26.07 4.42 -8.45
N ILE A 261 -27.09 3.82 -9.04
CA ILE A 261 -27.30 2.36 -9.01
C ILE A 261 -26.05 1.61 -9.50
N LYS A 262 -25.33 2.15 -10.50
CA LYS A 262 -24.08 1.58 -10.99
C LYS A 262 -23.01 1.44 -9.91
N ASP A 263 -22.97 2.34 -8.92
CA ASP A 263 -21.95 2.34 -7.86
C ASP A 263 -22.21 1.17 -6.87
N PHE A 264 -23.49 0.90 -6.58
CA PHE A 264 -23.87 -0.27 -5.77
C PHE A 264 -23.58 -1.59 -6.48
N LEU A 265 -23.89 -1.67 -7.77
CA LEU A 265 -23.53 -2.85 -8.60
C LEU A 265 -22.02 -3.06 -8.64
N ALA A 266 -21.24 -2.00 -8.78
CA ALA A 266 -19.78 -2.05 -8.74
C ALA A 266 -19.26 -2.62 -7.40
N ILE A 267 -19.79 -2.15 -6.26
CA ILE A 267 -19.43 -2.68 -4.94
C ILE A 267 -19.78 -4.18 -4.83
N ILE A 268 -20.96 -4.59 -5.28
CA ILE A 268 -21.37 -6.00 -5.26
C ILE A 268 -20.39 -6.86 -6.07
N LEU A 269 -19.99 -6.43 -7.27
CA LEU A 269 -19.00 -7.13 -8.09
C LEU A 269 -17.64 -7.28 -7.38
N ILE A 270 -17.17 -6.21 -6.75
CA ILE A 270 -15.90 -6.24 -5.99
C ILE A 270 -16.02 -7.23 -4.83
N VAL A 271 -17.11 -7.17 -4.04
CA VAL A 271 -17.31 -8.05 -2.89
C VAL A 271 -17.38 -9.52 -3.31
N ILE A 272 -18.14 -9.83 -4.36
CA ILE A 272 -18.19 -11.21 -4.89
C ILE A 272 -16.79 -11.66 -5.31
N GLY A 273 -16.05 -10.84 -6.03
CA GLY A 273 -14.68 -11.16 -6.42
C GLY A 273 -13.78 -11.43 -5.23
N ILE A 274 -13.82 -10.60 -4.19
CA ILE A 274 -13.03 -10.79 -2.96
C ILE A 274 -13.40 -12.09 -2.24
N VAL A 275 -14.68 -12.45 -2.18
CA VAL A 275 -15.14 -13.70 -1.56
C VAL A 275 -14.64 -14.90 -2.36
N LEU A 276 -14.69 -14.85 -3.69
CA LEU A 276 -14.26 -15.95 -4.55
C LEU A 276 -12.78 -16.27 -4.44
N ILE A 277 -11.88 -15.25 -4.33
CA ILE A 277 -10.44 -15.48 -4.23
C ILE A 277 -10.01 -16.08 -2.89
N ASN A 278 -10.85 -15.94 -1.86
CA ASN A 278 -10.57 -16.42 -0.51
C ASN A 278 -11.21 -17.80 -0.20
N ARG A 279 -11.89 -18.38 -1.17
CA ARG A 279 -12.34 -19.77 -1.13
C ARG A 279 -11.26 -20.73 -1.64
#